data_bbe5f0228a3c0856b51f86b9db38936e
#
_entry.id   bbe5f0228a3c0856b51f86b9db38936e
#
_cell.length_a   1.000
_cell.length_b   1.000
_cell.length_c   1.000
_cell.angle_alpha   90.00
_cell.angle_beta   90.00
_cell.angle_gamma   90.00
#
_symmetry.space_group_name_H-M   'P 1'
#
loop_
_entity.id
_entity.type
_entity.pdbx_description
1 polymer ?
#
loop_
_entity_poly.entity_id
_entity_poly.type
_entity_poly.pdbx_seq_one_letter_code
_entity_poly.pdbx_strand_id
1 'polypeptide(L)'
;FMRSPYVIPEIVEGELDEETLGGSGQHASRSGVACLVSETEGGAFDLAAEILSFLPDHTLAEPAIISTGDKPTRKCKGMEKLVPQDSDRPYDMRKVVEQVVDDKRFLEIFPSYAENVVIGFARLDGHSIGVIGNQPSVLAGCLDIDASVKAARFIRTCDCFNIPIVTFVDVPGFLPGTVQEWGGIIRHGAKLLYAYAEATVPKMTVVTRKAYGGAYLAMSCKHLGSDYNVSWPTGELAVMGAEGAVKIIHRAELADSDDSSKRHGE
;
A
#
# COMPACT_ATOMS: atom_id res chain seq x y z
N PHE A 1 8.67 18.80 -16.42
CA PHE A 1 7.98 18.57 -17.71
C PHE A 1 8.88 17.83 -18.70
N MET A 2 8.29 17.00 -19.56
CA MET A 2 9.03 16.49 -20.72
C MET A 2 9.21 17.58 -21.80
N ARG A 3 8.28 18.53 -21.91
CA ARG A 3 8.36 19.72 -22.77
C ARG A 3 7.69 20.90 -22.07
N SER A 4 8.21 22.10 -22.31
CA SER A 4 7.60 23.33 -21.80
C SER A 4 6.21 23.55 -22.40
N PRO A 5 5.22 24.04 -21.64
CA PRO A 5 3.90 24.41 -22.15
C PRO A 5 3.94 25.43 -23.28
N TYR A 6 4.99 26.24 -23.34
CA TYR A 6 5.21 27.21 -24.44
C TYR A 6 5.55 26.58 -25.80
N VAL A 7 5.90 25.30 -25.82
CA VAL A 7 6.27 24.58 -27.06
C VAL A 7 5.10 23.79 -27.64
N ILE A 8 3.97 23.67 -26.91
CA ILE A 8 2.83 22.84 -27.32
C ILE A 8 1.48 23.58 -27.15
N PRO A 9 1.34 24.86 -27.55
CA PRO A 9 0.06 25.57 -27.42
C PRO A 9 -1.07 24.94 -28.25
N GLU A 10 -0.73 24.15 -29.28
CA GLU A 10 -1.69 23.57 -30.23
C GLU A 10 -2.29 22.22 -29.80
N ILE A 11 -1.72 21.57 -28.79
CA ILE A 11 -2.12 20.20 -28.37
C ILE A 11 -3.01 20.22 -27.13
N VAL A 12 -3.05 21.34 -26.41
CA VAL A 12 -3.80 21.47 -25.17
C VAL A 12 -5.01 22.39 -25.38
N GLU A 13 -6.21 21.82 -25.32
CA GLU A 13 -7.44 22.61 -25.31
C GLU A 13 -7.55 23.39 -23.99
N GLY A 14 -7.40 24.70 -24.03
CA GLY A 14 -7.57 25.64 -22.92
C GLY A 14 -6.27 26.28 -22.41
N GLU A 15 -6.43 27.28 -21.54
CA GLU A 15 -5.31 27.93 -20.83
C GLU A 15 -4.80 26.95 -19.73
N LEU A 16 -3.73 26.20 -20.02
CA LEU A 16 -2.99 25.44 -19.07
C LEU A 16 -1.80 26.24 -18.56
N ASP A 17 -1.82 26.60 -17.28
CA ASP A 17 -0.65 27.13 -16.62
C ASP A 17 0.41 26.01 -16.33
N GLU A 18 1.62 26.42 -16.02
CA GLU A 18 2.74 25.49 -15.77
C GLU A 18 2.48 24.57 -14.60
N GLU A 19 1.82 25.06 -13.54
CA GLU A 19 1.51 24.27 -12.33
C GLU A 19 0.45 23.20 -12.61
N THR A 20 -0.57 23.54 -13.40
CA THR A 20 -1.61 22.57 -13.80
C THR A 20 -1.04 21.50 -14.73
N LEU A 21 -0.11 21.83 -15.62
CA LEU A 21 0.49 20.86 -16.54
C LEU A 21 1.48 19.91 -15.83
N GLY A 22 2.33 20.43 -14.96
CA GLY A 22 3.43 19.64 -14.41
C GLY A 22 4.06 20.25 -13.16
N GLY A 23 3.29 20.96 -12.35
CA GLY A 23 3.72 21.41 -11.03
C GLY A 23 3.98 20.26 -10.07
N SER A 24 4.63 20.55 -8.97
CA SER A 24 5.00 19.57 -7.95
C SER A 24 3.79 18.80 -7.41
N GLY A 25 2.67 19.50 -7.20
CA GLY A 25 1.41 18.90 -6.74
C GLY A 25 0.83 17.89 -7.74
N GLN A 26 0.88 18.16 -9.03
CA GLN A 26 0.40 17.22 -10.07
C GLN A 26 1.28 15.98 -10.15
N HIS A 27 2.59 16.15 -10.05
CA HIS A 27 3.51 15.02 -10.06
C HIS A 27 3.50 14.22 -8.76
N ALA A 28 3.14 14.82 -7.64
CA ALA A 28 2.98 14.13 -6.38
C ALA A 28 1.67 13.35 -6.26
N SER A 29 0.56 13.87 -6.86
CA SER A 29 -0.78 13.30 -6.64
C SER A 29 -1.33 12.50 -7.82
N ARG A 30 -1.00 12.89 -9.07
CA ARG A 30 -1.58 12.26 -10.27
C ARG A 30 -0.65 11.35 -11.01
N SER A 31 0.59 11.78 -11.27
CA SER A 31 1.52 10.98 -12.08
C SER A 31 2.43 10.07 -11.23
N GLY A 32 2.54 10.31 -9.93
CA GLY A 32 3.42 9.54 -9.05
C GLY A 32 4.90 9.64 -9.45
N VAL A 33 5.32 10.77 -10.04
CA VAL A 33 6.73 11.03 -10.39
C VAL A 33 7.48 11.62 -9.21
N ALA A 34 6.87 12.59 -8.50
CA ALA A 34 7.45 13.18 -7.30
C ALA A 34 7.09 12.32 -6.08
N CYS A 35 8.09 11.72 -5.46
CA CYS A 35 7.88 10.88 -4.28
C CYS A 35 7.64 11.66 -2.99
N LEU A 36 8.22 12.84 -2.88
CA LEU A 36 8.04 13.79 -1.78
C LEU A 36 8.03 15.20 -2.33
N VAL A 37 7.37 16.10 -1.64
CA VAL A 37 7.32 17.53 -1.97
C VAL A 37 7.65 18.32 -0.71
N SER A 38 8.44 19.37 -0.87
CA SER A 38 8.77 20.33 0.18
C SER A 38 8.38 21.74 -0.26
N GLU A 39 8.00 22.58 0.69
CA GLU A 39 7.70 23.98 0.44
C GLU A 39 8.96 24.85 0.23
N THR A 40 10.11 24.33 0.70
CA THR A 40 11.38 25.06 0.64
C THR A 40 12.51 24.18 0.11
N GLU A 41 13.52 24.80 -0.49
CA GLU A 41 14.73 24.12 -0.97
C GLU A 41 15.46 23.41 0.19
N GLY A 42 15.62 24.08 1.34
CA GLY A 42 16.23 23.49 2.52
C GLY A 42 15.48 22.23 2.99
N GLY A 43 14.14 22.29 3.06
CA GLY A 43 13.33 21.13 3.39
C GLY A 43 13.46 19.99 2.38
N ALA A 44 13.67 20.28 1.08
CA ALA A 44 13.92 19.24 0.09
C ALA A 44 15.27 18.53 0.34
N PHE A 45 16.30 19.26 0.73
CA PHE A 45 17.58 18.67 1.12
C PHE A 45 17.47 17.85 2.40
N ASP A 46 16.69 18.31 3.39
CA ASP A 46 16.46 17.56 4.63
C ASP A 46 15.75 16.23 4.33
N LEU A 47 14.72 16.23 3.50
CA LEU A 47 14.03 15.01 3.06
C LEU A 47 14.96 14.07 2.29
N ALA A 48 15.81 14.59 1.42
CA ALA A 48 16.78 13.78 0.68
C ALA A 48 17.80 13.14 1.64
N ALA A 49 18.32 13.91 2.61
CA ALA A 49 19.23 13.41 3.63
C ALA A 49 18.55 12.34 4.50
N GLU A 50 17.28 12.53 4.84
CA GLU A 50 16.51 11.55 5.60
C GLU A 50 16.36 10.23 4.84
N ILE A 51 16.00 10.27 3.55
CA ILE A 51 15.94 9.05 2.70
C ILE A 51 17.29 8.36 2.68
N LEU A 52 18.37 9.10 2.42
CA LEU A 52 19.73 8.55 2.37
C LEU A 52 20.14 7.89 3.68
N SER A 53 19.63 8.36 4.81
CA SER A 53 19.93 7.74 6.11
C SER A 53 19.43 6.31 6.27
N PHE A 54 18.44 5.89 5.46
CA PHE A 54 17.93 4.51 5.45
C PHE A 54 18.71 3.59 4.51
N LEU A 55 19.47 4.15 3.57
CA LEU A 55 20.15 3.39 2.52
C LEU A 55 21.58 3.03 2.94
N PRO A 56 22.14 1.92 2.42
CA PRO A 56 23.55 1.61 2.59
C PRO A 56 24.43 2.50 1.69
N ASP A 57 25.70 2.64 2.03
CA ASP A 57 26.65 3.43 1.25
C ASP A 57 26.91 2.86 -0.16
N HIS A 58 26.75 1.55 -0.33
CA HIS A 58 26.89 0.84 -1.61
C HIS A 58 26.16 -0.52 -1.57
N THR A 59 25.99 -1.15 -2.73
CA THR A 59 25.17 -2.38 -2.91
C THR A 59 25.65 -3.61 -2.12
N LEU A 60 26.92 -3.64 -1.69
CA LEU A 60 27.49 -4.73 -0.89
C LEU A 60 27.48 -4.44 0.61
N ALA A 61 26.98 -3.28 1.01
CA ALA A 61 26.84 -2.91 2.42
C ALA A 61 25.41 -3.15 2.91
N GLU A 62 25.30 -3.41 4.21
CA GLU A 62 24.03 -3.36 4.92
C GLU A 62 23.70 -1.92 5.32
N PRO A 63 22.42 -1.53 5.39
CA PRO A 63 22.03 -0.25 5.95
C PRO A 63 22.56 -0.06 7.37
N ALA A 64 23.00 1.15 7.70
CA ALA A 64 23.53 1.44 9.03
C ALA A 64 22.47 1.21 10.13
N ILE A 65 22.87 0.52 11.20
CA ILE A 65 22.05 0.36 12.39
C ILE A 65 22.19 1.63 13.23
N ILE A 66 21.08 2.31 13.49
CA ILE A 66 21.04 3.53 14.28
C ILE A 66 20.42 3.23 15.63
N SER A 67 21.12 3.49 16.71
CA SER A 67 20.56 3.31 18.05
C SER A 67 19.33 4.20 18.24
N THR A 68 18.21 3.60 18.58
CA THR A 68 16.94 4.26 18.88
C THR A 68 16.67 4.23 20.38
N GLY A 69 15.75 5.05 20.86
CA GLY A 69 15.33 5.05 22.27
C GLY A 69 14.40 3.88 22.62
N ASP A 70 13.88 3.18 21.61
CA ASP A 70 12.92 2.09 21.78
C ASP A 70 13.62 0.75 22.10
N LYS A 71 12.95 -0.08 22.91
CA LYS A 71 13.42 -1.43 23.21
C LYS A 71 12.72 -2.42 22.28
N PRO A 72 13.43 -3.43 21.72
CA PRO A 72 12.82 -4.44 20.84
C PRO A 72 11.70 -5.24 21.53
N THR A 73 11.70 -5.29 22.88
CA THR A 73 10.66 -5.94 23.68
C THR A 73 9.50 -5.02 24.06
N ARG A 74 9.46 -3.79 23.53
CA ARG A 74 8.38 -2.82 23.78
C ARG A 74 7.03 -3.40 23.32
N LYS A 75 6.02 -3.31 24.19
CA LYS A 75 4.66 -3.68 23.84
C LYS A 75 3.95 -2.52 23.15
N CYS A 76 3.37 -2.78 21.99
CA CYS A 76 2.51 -1.83 21.27
C CYS A 76 1.15 -1.77 21.98
N LYS A 77 0.94 -0.76 22.84
CA LYS A 77 -0.31 -0.61 23.60
C LYS A 77 -1.38 0.05 22.76
N GLY A 78 -2.65 -0.35 22.95
CA GLY A 78 -3.80 0.31 22.30
C GLY A 78 -4.03 -0.10 20.86
N MET A 79 -3.36 -1.13 20.35
CA MET A 79 -3.54 -1.62 18.98
C MET A 79 -4.98 -2.09 18.72
N GLU A 80 -5.61 -2.69 19.72
CA GLU A 80 -7.01 -3.12 19.69
C GLU A 80 -8.03 -1.96 19.51
N LYS A 81 -7.59 -0.73 19.80
CA LYS A 81 -8.40 0.47 19.56
C LYS A 81 -8.17 1.08 18.18
N LEU A 82 -6.99 0.84 17.61
CA LEU A 82 -6.61 1.35 16.28
C LEU A 82 -7.25 0.54 15.17
N VAL A 83 -7.29 -0.79 15.30
CA VAL A 83 -7.91 -1.67 14.32
C VAL A 83 -9.25 -2.16 14.85
N PRO A 84 -10.38 -1.64 14.32
CA PRO A 84 -11.71 -2.05 14.73
C PRO A 84 -11.98 -3.54 14.47
N GLN A 85 -12.72 -4.20 15.37
CA GLN A 85 -13.18 -5.57 15.13
C GLN A 85 -14.19 -5.65 13.99
N ASP A 86 -15.00 -4.60 13.83
CA ASP A 86 -15.92 -4.45 12.70
C ASP A 86 -15.11 -4.27 11.42
N SER A 87 -15.26 -5.23 10.50
CA SER A 87 -14.51 -5.29 9.25
C SER A 87 -14.86 -4.15 8.28
N ASP A 88 -16.01 -3.51 8.43
CA ASP A 88 -16.46 -2.43 7.55
C ASP A 88 -16.07 -1.04 8.06
N ARG A 89 -15.61 -0.96 9.31
CA ARG A 89 -15.15 0.29 9.87
C ARG A 89 -13.74 0.63 9.42
N PRO A 90 -13.52 1.76 8.71
CA PRO A 90 -12.20 2.17 8.24
C PRO A 90 -11.32 2.62 9.42
N TYR A 91 -10.00 2.49 9.23
CA TYR A 91 -8.97 3.05 10.12
C TYR A 91 -7.75 3.47 9.29
N ASP A 92 -6.86 4.25 9.90
CA ASP A 92 -5.62 4.70 9.26
C ASP A 92 -4.47 3.75 9.60
N MET A 93 -3.94 3.05 8.57
CA MET A 93 -2.83 2.12 8.70
C MET A 93 -1.54 2.82 9.15
N ARG A 94 -1.35 4.12 8.85
CA ARG A 94 -0.19 4.89 9.31
C ARG A 94 -0.05 4.85 10.82
N LYS A 95 -1.18 4.97 11.54
CA LYS A 95 -1.21 4.91 13.00
C LYS A 95 -0.80 3.55 13.55
N VAL A 96 -1.12 2.47 12.84
CA VAL A 96 -0.68 1.11 13.18
C VAL A 96 0.82 1.00 13.02
N VAL A 97 1.34 1.45 11.88
CA VAL A 97 2.78 1.46 11.57
C VAL A 97 3.55 2.26 12.63
N GLU A 98 3.13 3.49 12.94
CA GLU A 98 3.75 4.34 13.96
C GLU A 98 3.80 3.70 15.35
N GLN A 99 2.83 2.87 15.72
CA GLN A 99 2.87 2.16 17.00
C GLN A 99 3.88 1.01 17.02
N VAL A 100 4.22 0.46 15.86
CA VAL A 100 5.14 -0.69 15.73
C VAL A 100 6.58 -0.23 15.60
N VAL A 101 6.84 0.77 14.77
CA VAL A 101 8.20 1.22 14.43
C VAL A 101 8.86 2.03 15.56
N ASP A 102 10.17 2.10 15.53
CA ASP A 102 10.97 2.83 16.51
C ASP A 102 10.63 4.33 16.51
N ASP A 103 10.58 4.90 17.71
CA ASP A 103 10.31 6.33 17.96
C ASP A 103 9.04 6.84 17.24
N LYS A 104 8.15 5.92 16.79
CA LYS A 104 6.97 6.21 15.97
C LYS A 104 7.29 6.96 14.67
N ARG A 105 8.52 6.83 14.21
CA ARG A 105 9.00 7.57 13.04
C ARG A 105 8.82 6.74 11.78
N PHE A 106 7.90 7.19 10.94
CA PHE A 106 7.60 6.62 9.64
C PHE A 106 7.74 7.69 8.56
N LEU A 107 8.66 7.50 7.63
CA LEU A 107 8.83 8.35 6.46
C LEU A 107 8.01 7.77 5.31
N GLU A 108 6.78 8.25 5.16
CA GLU A 108 5.90 7.83 4.06
C GLU A 108 6.42 8.37 2.73
N ILE A 109 6.50 7.51 1.71
CA ILE A 109 6.88 7.84 0.33
C ILE A 109 5.62 7.82 -0.54
N PHE A 110 5.47 8.81 -1.42
CA PHE A 110 4.26 9.04 -2.24
C PHE A 110 2.97 9.18 -1.40
N PRO A 111 2.92 10.06 -0.38
CA PRO A 111 1.77 10.16 0.51
C PRO A 111 0.48 10.59 -0.20
N SER A 112 0.58 11.30 -1.31
CA SER A 112 -0.56 11.84 -2.07
C SER A 112 -0.87 11.07 -3.36
N TYR A 113 -0.14 9.97 -3.65
CA TYR A 113 -0.36 9.14 -4.84
C TYR A 113 -0.74 7.73 -4.44
N ALA A 114 -1.80 7.18 -5.07
CA ALA A 114 -2.32 5.85 -4.76
C ALA A 114 -2.42 5.63 -3.24
N GLU A 115 -3.19 6.49 -2.58
CA GLU A 115 -3.27 6.57 -1.12
C GLU A 115 -3.88 5.32 -0.46
N ASN A 116 -4.52 4.45 -1.24
CA ASN A 116 -5.04 3.15 -0.82
C ASN A 116 -3.93 2.13 -0.45
N VAL A 117 -2.67 2.45 -0.74
CA VAL A 117 -1.49 1.72 -0.25
C VAL A 117 -0.48 2.72 0.32
N VAL A 118 -0.09 2.49 1.56
CA VAL A 118 0.94 3.23 2.28
C VAL A 118 2.28 2.52 2.08
N ILE A 119 3.31 3.26 1.69
CA ILE A 119 4.69 2.76 1.60
C ILE A 119 5.65 3.77 2.23
N GLY A 120 6.76 3.30 2.75
CA GLY A 120 7.78 4.20 3.31
C GLY A 120 8.86 3.48 4.10
N PHE A 121 9.77 4.26 4.63
CA PHE A 121 10.89 3.77 5.45
C PHE A 121 10.64 4.00 6.93
N ALA A 122 11.12 3.08 7.73
CA ALA A 122 11.10 3.16 9.19
C ALA A 122 12.29 2.39 9.79
N ARG A 123 12.34 2.30 11.11
CA ARG A 123 13.33 1.47 11.80
C ARG A 123 12.66 0.53 12.80
N LEU A 124 13.24 -0.66 12.94
CA LEU A 124 12.93 -1.60 14.02
C LEU A 124 14.23 -2.06 14.66
N ASP A 125 14.38 -1.81 15.96
CA ASP A 125 15.62 -2.04 16.72
C ASP A 125 16.85 -1.39 16.03
N GLY A 126 16.62 -0.19 15.49
CA GLY A 126 17.61 0.58 14.74
C GLY A 126 17.87 0.15 13.30
N HIS A 127 17.37 -1.00 12.88
CA HIS A 127 17.52 -1.49 11.50
C HIS A 127 16.56 -0.78 10.55
N SER A 128 17.05 -0.36 9.39
CA SER A 128 16.21 0.18 8.32
C SER A 128 15.27 -0.89 7.80
N ILE A 129 13.99 -0.56 7.65
CA ILE A 129 12.97 -1.42 7.05
C ILE A 129 12.14 -0.64 6.03
N GLY A 130 11.70 -1.32 4.98
CA GLY A 130 10.63 -0.87 4.11
C GLY A 130 9.28 -1.34 4.67
N VAL A 131 8.33 -0.42 4.79
CA VAL A 131 6.98 -0.72 5.24
C VAL A 131 6.02 -0.59 4.07
N ILE A 132 5.12 -1.56 3.93
CA ILE A 132 4.03 -1.55 2.96
C ILE A 132 2.74 -1.90 3.69
N GLY A 133 1.66 -1.17 3.45
CA GLY A 133 0.38 -1.45 4.09
C GLY A 133 -0.81 -1.06 3.24
N ASN A 134 -1.89 -1.86 3.29
CA ASN A 134 -3.17 -1.41 2.74
C ASN A 134 -3.73 -0.30 3.62
N GLN A 135 -4.38 0.70 3.01
CA GLN A 135 -5.00 1.81 3.72
C GLN A 135 -6.52 1.70 3.71
N PRO A 136 -7.14 1.11 4.76
CA PRO A 136 -8.58 0.87 4.79
C PRO A 136 -9.44 2.14 4.74
N SER A 137 -8.90 3.29 5.09
CA SER A 137 -9.61 4.57 4.99
C SER A 137 -9.74 5.09 3.55
N VAL A 138 -9.01 4.49 2.59
CA VAL A 138 -9.04 4.86 1.17
C VAL A 138 -9.38 3.63 0.35
N LEU A 139 -10.46 3.66 -0.40
CA LEU A 139 -10.96 2.54 -1.22
C LEU A 139 -11.04 1.21 -0.45
N ALA A 140 -11.32 1.27 0.87
CA ALA A 140 -11.35 0.11 1.78
C ALA A 140 -10.06 -0.73 1.77
N GLY A 141 -8.93 -0.19 1.32
CA GLY A 141 -7.66 -0.90 1.16
C GLY A 141 -7.57 -1.78 -0.09
N CYS A 142 -8.52 -1.66 -1.04
CA CYS A 142 -8.44 -2.38 -2.32
C CYS A 142 -7.16 -2.02 -3.08
N LEU A 143 -6.62 -2.99 -3.82
CA LEU A 143 -5.53 -2.75 -4.76
C LEU A 143 -6.08 -2.32 -6.11
N ASP A 144 -5.60 -1.20 -6.62
CA ASP A 144 -5.81 -0.75 -7.99
C ASP A 144 -4.51 -0.77 -8.79
N ILE A 145 -4.54 -0.28 -10.03
CA ILE A 145 -3.37 -0.24 -10.91
C ILE A 145 -2.25 0.58 -10.28
N ASP A 146 -2.56 1.77 -9.79
CA ASP A 146 -1.56 2.70 -9.29
C ASP A 146 -0.94 2.22 -7.97
N ALA A 147 -1.74 1.69 -7.05
CA ALA A 147 -1.27 1.07 -5.81
C ALA A 147 -0.36 -0.14 -6.09
N SER A 148 -0.73 -0.98 -7.07
CA SER A 148 0.07 -2.14 -7.46
C SER A 148 1.44 -1.73 -8.01
N VAL A 149 1.47 -0.69 -8.86
CA VAL A 149 2.72 -0.17 -9.44
C VAL A 149 3.57 0.54 -8.38
N LYS A 150 2.96 1.36 -7.52
CA LYS A 150 3.61 2.05 -6.41
C LYS A 150 4.30 1.06 -5.47
N ALA A 151 3.57 0.06 -4.99
CA ALA A 151 4.10 -0.94 -4.07
C ALA A 151 5.18 -1.82 -4.74
N ALA A 152 4.96 -2.31 -5.97
CA ALA A 152 5.93 -3.12 -6.68
C ALA A 152 7.27 -2.40 -6.89
N ARG A 153 7.22 -1.12 -7.25
CA ARG A 153 8.44 -0.30 -7.40
C ARG A 153 9.18 -0.13 -6.08
N PHE A 154 8.45 0.09 -4.99
CA PHE A 154 9.06 0.25 -3.67
C PHE A 154 9.71 -1.04 -3.16
N ILE A 155 9.07 -2.20 -3.35
CA ILE A 155 9.65 -3.52 -3.02
C ILE A 155 10.99 -3.70 -3.72
N ARG A 156 11.05 -3.43 -5.02
CA ARG A 156 12.30 -3.54 -5.79
C ARG A 156 13.37 -2.56 -5.34
N THR A 157 12.97 -1.37 -4.90
CA THR A 157 13.90 -0.41 -4.28
C THR A 157 14.46 -0.97 -2.98
N CYS A 158 13.63 -1.51 -2.09
CA CYS A 158 14.07 -2.14 -0.85
C CYS A 158 15.04 -3.30 -1.13
N ASP A 159 14.71 -4.16 -2.08
CA ASP A 159 15.55 -5.31 -2.47
C ASP A 159 16.90 -4.86 -3.02
N CYS A 160 16.94 -3.82 -3.87
CA CYS A 160 18.18 -3.26 -4.40
C CYS A 160 19.13 -2.70 -3.32
N PHE A 161 18.59 -2.26 -2.20
CA PHE A 161 19.36 -1.64 -1.12
C PHE A 161 19.45 -2.50 0.14
N ASN A 162 19.17 -3.79 0.07
CA ASN A 162 19.25 -4.75 1.19
C ASN A 162 18.38 -4.35 2.39
N ILE A 163 17.21 -3.76 2.14
CA ILE A 163 16.28 -3.29 3.18
C ILE A 163 15.17 -4.33 3.36
N PRO A 164 15.08 -4.98 4.54
CA PRO A 164 13.99 -5.90 4.88
C PRO A 164 12.61 -5.25 4.76
N ILE A 165 11.60 -6.04 4.41
CA ILE A 165 10.25 -5.55 4.14
C ILE A 165 9.27 -6.07 5.19
N VAL A 166 8.48 -5.15 5.76
CA VAL A 166 7.35 -5.47 6.63
C VAL A 166 6.06 -5.05 5.95
N THR A 167 5.16 -6.01 5.73
CA THR A 167 3.88 -5.79 5.04
C THR A 167 2.71 -5.92 6.01
N PHE A 168 1.87 -4.90 6.11
CA PHE A 168 0.62 -4.90 6.86
C PHE A 168 -0.55 -5.13 5.91
N VAL A 169 -1.33 -6.19 6.16
CA VAL A 169 -2.40 -6.61 5.24
C VAL A 169 -3.77 -6.36 5.84
N ASP A 170 -4.56 -5.55 5.15
CA ASP A 170 -6.00 -5.42 5.30
C ASP A 170 -6.60 -5.14 3.93
N VAL A 171 -6.79 -6.19 3.13
CA VAL A 171 -7.16 -6.09 1.72
C VAL A 171 -8.38 -6.94 1.39
N PRO A 172 -9.49 -6.33 0.93
CA PRO A 172 -10.70 -7.06 0.54
C PRO A 172 -10.62 -7.63 -0.89
N GLY A 173 -9.73 -7.08 -1.73
CA GLY A 173 -9.63 -7.50 -3.13
C GLY A 173 -8.90 -6.49 -4.01
N PHE A 174 -8.83 -6.78 -5.30
CA PHE A 174 -8.52 -5.78 -6.31
C PHE A 174 -9.77 -4.94 -6.61
N LEU A 175 -9.56 -3.65 -6.90
CA LEU A 175 -10.65 -2.72 -7.21
C LEU A 175 -11.35 -3.16 -8.51
N PRO A 176 -12.67 -3.44 -8.48
CA PRO A 176 -13.41 -3.83 -9.68
C PRO A 176 -13.75 -2.61 -10.54
N GLY A 177 -14.11 -2.87 -11.80
CA GLY A 177 -14.65 -1.88 -12.71
C GLY A 177 -13.91 -1.81 -14.05
N THR A 178 -14.62 -1.29 -15.06
CA THR A 178 -14.13 -1.25 -16.44
C THR A 178 -12.84 -0.46 -16.59
N VAL A 179 -12.67 0.61 -15.84
CA VAL A 179 -11.43 1.42 -15.85
C VAL A 179 -10.23 0.58 -15.43
N GLN A 180 -10.37 -0.25 -14.38
CA GLN A 180 -9.32 -1.13 -13.89
C GLN A 180 -9.09 -2.30 -14.87
N GLU A 181 -10.16 -2.95 -15.33
CA GLU A 181 -10.05 -4.08 -16.25
C GLU A 181 -9.40 -3.67 -17.58
N TRP A 182 -9.89 -2.60 -18.20
CA TRP A 182 -9.35 -2.10 -19.46
C TRP A 182 -7.98 -1.45 -19.32
N GLY A 183 -7.70 -0.85 -18.17
CA GLY A 183 -6.38 -0.35 -17.81
C GLY A 183 -5.35 -1.47 -17.60
N GLY A 184 -5.80 -2.72 -17.45
CA GLY A 184 -4.95 -3.90 -17.31
C GLY A 184 -4.55 -4.20 -15.86
N ILE A 185 -5.51 -4.14 -14.92
CA ILE A 185 -5.28 -4.46 -13.51
C ILE A 185 -4.60 -5.83 -13.31
N ILE A 186 -4.95 -6.84 -14.12
CA ILE A 186 -4.32 -8.17 -14.06
C ILE A 186 -2.82 -8.06 -14.31
N ARG A 187 -2.43 -7.33 -15.36
CA ARG A 187 -1.02 -7.11 -15.73
C ARG A 187 -0.28 -6.28 -14.67
N HIS A 188 -0.92 -5.24 -14.14
CA HIS A 188 -0.31 -4.37 -13.14
C HIS A 188 -0.27 -5.02 -11.75
N GLY A 189 -1.31 -5.74 -11.36
CA GLY A 189 -1.31 -6.56 -10.15
C GLY A 189 -0.26 -7.67 -10.17
N ALA A 190 -0.01 -8.27 -11.35
CA ALA A 190 1.07 -9.24 -11.52
C ALA A 190 2.46 -8.65 -11.22
N LYS A 191 2.70 -7.35 -11.49
CA LYS A 191 3.98 -6.70 -11.13
C LYS A 191 4.24 -6.74 -9.63
N LEU A 192 3.19 -6.59 -8.81
CA LEU A 192 3.31 -6.67 -7.36
C LEU A 192 3.64 -8.09 -6.90
N LEU A 193 2.96 -9.10 -7.46
CA LEU A 193 3.27 -10.51 -7.23
C LEU A 193 4.73 -10.83 -7.57
N TYR A 194 5.18 -10.44 -8.75
CA TYR A 194 6.57 -10.66 -9.18
C TYR A 194 7.57 -9.95 -8.28
N ALA A 195 7.31 -8.71 -7.89
CA ALA A 195 8.22 -7.95 -7.02
C ALA A 195 8.45 -8.68 -5.68
N TYR A 196 7.39 -9.18 -5.04
CA TYR A 196 7.53 -9.96 -3.81
C TYR A 196 8.18 -11.33 -4.03
N ALA A 197 7.89 -12.00 -5.14
CA ALA A 197 8.47 -13.31 -5.45
C ALA A 197 9.97 -13.24 -5.76
N GLU A 198 10.41 -12.17 -6.43
CA GLU A 198 11.80 -11.94 -6.81
C GLU A 198 12.65 -11.38 -5.68
N ALA A 199 12.06 -10.61 -4.76
CA ALA A 199 12.79 -9.94 -3.67
C ALA A 199 13.52 -10.96 -2.79
N THR A 200 14.82 -10.73 -2.59
CA THR A 200 15.74 -11.59 -1.83
C THR A 200 15.89 -11.16 -0.37
N VAL A 201 15.51 -9.93 -0.04
CA VAL A 201 15.53 -9.41 1.33
C VAL A 201 14.50 -10.12 2.22
N PRO A 202 14.73 -10.18 3.54
CA PRO A 202 13.76 -10.72 4.48
C PRO A 202 12.37 -10.05 4.35
N LYS A 203 11.33 -10.86 4.29
CA LYS A 203 9.92 -10.42 4.16
C LYS A 203 9.09 -10.92 5.32
N MET A 204 8.49 -9.98 6.05
CA MET A 204 7.56 -10.26 7.13
C MET A 204 6.18 -9.73 6.78
N THR A 205 5.15 -10.53 7.03
CA THR A 205 3.75 -10.14 6.77
C THR A 205 2.92 -10.24 8.03
N VAL A 206 2.17 -9.19 8.30
CA VAL A 206 1.24 -9.08 9.42
C VAL A 206 -0.16 -8.86 8.86
N VAL A 207 -1.01 -9.87 8.97
CA VAL A 207 -2.44 -9.74 8.63
C VAL A 207 -3.15 -9.10 9.81
N THR A 208 -3.63 -7.88 9.61
CA THR A 208 -4.33 -7.12 10.66
C THR A 208 -5.82 -7.41 10.68
N ARG A 209 -6.44 -7.59 9.49
CA ARG A 209 -7.87 -7.86 9.37
C ARG A 209 -8.16 -8.66 8.09
N LYS A 210 -8.66 -8.04 7.01
CA LYS A 210 -9.03 -8.73 5.76
C LYS A 210 -7.78 -9.18 4.98
N ALA A 211 -7.80 -10.41 4.51
CA ALA A 211 -6.80 -10.99 3.61
C ALA A 211 -7.52 -11.87 2.58
N TYR A 212 -8.11 -11.25 1.54
CA TYR A 212 -9.02 -11.93 0.65
C TYR A 212 -8.46 -12.16 -0.74
N GLY A 213 -8.63 -13.39 -1.22
CA GLY A 213 -8.44 -13.81 -2.60
C GLY A 213 -7.08 -13.48 -3.19
N GLY A 214 -7.07 -13.11 -4.48
CA GLY A 214 -5.85 -12.80 -5.22
C GLY A 214 -5.11 -11.57 -4.73
N ALA A 215 -5.80 -10.62 -4.11
CA ALA A 215 -5.16 -9.43 -3.54
C ALA A 215 -4.33 -9.77 -2.30
N TYR A 216 -4.79 -10.70 -1.44
CA TYR A 216 -3.96 -11.24 -0.36
C TYR A 216 -2.71 -11.92 -0.92
N LEU A 217 -2.86 -12.71 -2.00
CA LEU A 217 -1.69 -13.33 -2.63
C LEU A 217 -0.67 -12.28 -3.08
N ALA A 218 -1.12 -11.14 -3.60
CA ALA A 218 -0.26 -10.06 -4.04
C ALA A 218 0.41 -9.27 -2.90
N MET A 219 -0.03 -9.44 -1.65
CA MET A 219 0.48 -8.71 -0.47
C MET A 219 1.42 -9.57 0.39
N SER A 220 2.49 -10.09 -0.22
CA SER A 220 3.52 -10.87 0.49
C SER A 220 2.98 -12.07 1.27
N CYS A 221 2.12 -12.86 0.65
CA CYS A 221 1.58 -14.04 1.31
C CYS A 221 2.65 -15.13 1.50
N LYS A 222 2.38 -16.07 2.41
CA LYS A 222 3.25 -17.22 2.68
C LYS A 222 3.61 -18.01 1.42
N HIS A 223 2.66 -18.15 0.51
CA HIS A 223 2.81 -18.94 -0.72
C HIS A 223 3.79 -18.34 -1.74
N LEU A 224 4.06 -17.02 -1.67
CA LEU A 224 5.03 -16.32 -2.51
C LEU A 224 6.43 -16.21 -1.87
N GLY A 225 6.70 -16.97 -0.81
CA GLY A 225 8.02 -17.00 -0.20
C GLY A 225 8.26 -15.89 0.83
N SER A 226 7.21 -15.34 1.46
CA SER A 226 7.38 -14.52 2.64
C SER A 226 7.95 -15.36 3.78
N ASP A 227 9.01 -14.87 4.45
CA ASP A 227 9.75 -15.63 5.45
C ASP A 227 8.94 -15.83 6.72
N TYR A 228 8.24 -14.80 7.17
CA TYR A 228 7.46 -14.82 8.39
C TYR A 228 6.09 -14.20 8.21
N ASN A 229 5.03 -14.97 8.51
CA ASN A 229 3.63 -14.53 8.40
C ASN A 229 2.94 -14.72 9.73
N VAL A 230 2.33 -13.67 10.23
CA VAL A 230 1.50 -13.65 11.42
C VAL A 230 0.15 -13.02 11.14
N SER A 231 -0.85 -13.46 11.90
CA SER A 231 -2.19 -12.86 11.83
C SER A 231 -2.60 -12.41 13.22
N TRP A 232 -3.26 -11.27 13.28
CA TRP A 232 -3.95 -10.86 14.49
C TRP A 232 -5.18 -11.74 14.73
N PRO A 233 -5.70 -11.77 15.97
CA PRO A 233 -6.94 -12.52 16.27
C PRO A 233 -8.15 -12.07 15.43
N THR A 234 -8.12 -10.83 14.92
CA THR A 234 -9.10 -10.24 14.02
C THR A 234 -8.85 -10.53 12.55
N GLY A 235 -7.82 -11.30 12.21
CA GLY A 235 -7.45 -11.60 10.83
C GLY A 235 -8.43 -12.57 10.16
N GLU A 236 -8.91 -12.19 8.99
CA GLU A 236 -9.87 -12.94 8.18
C GLU A 236 -9.18 -13.38 6.87
N LEU A 237 -8.76 -14.65 6.80
CA LEU A 237 -8.16 -15.22 5.61
C LEU A 237 -9.20 -16.03 4.84
N ALA A 238 -9.58 -15.57 3.65
CA ALA A 238 -10.61 -16.20 2.84
C ALA A 238 -10.41 -15.96 1.34
N VAL A 239 -11.16 -16.69 0.51
CA VAL A 239 -11.22 -16.43 -0.93
C VAL A 239 -11.99 -15.12 -1.19
N MET A 240 -13.04 -14.87 -0.39
CA MET A 240 -13.88 -13.67 -0.45
C MET A 240 -14.57 -13.46 0.89
N GLY A 241 -15.16 -12.28 1.11
CA GLY A 241 -15.94 -11.99 2.30
C GLY A 241 -17.16 -12.92 2.44
N ALA A 242 -17.62 -13.15 3.67
CA ALA A 242 -18.68 -14.09 4.00
C ALA A 242 -19.99 -13.83 3.24
N GLU A 243 -20.41 -12.58 3.10
CA GLU A 243 -21.62 -12.21 2.33
C GLU A 243 -21.52 -12.61 0.84
N GLY A 244 -20.35 -12.39 0.22
CA GLY A 244 -20.09 -12.80 -1.15
C GLY A 244 -20.16 -14.31 -1.33
N ALA A 245 -19.60 -15.06 -0.39
CA ALA A 245 -19.64 -16.51 -0.37
C ALA A 245 -21.08 -17.05 -0.24
N VAL A 246 -21.87 -16.50 0.68
CA VAL A 246 -23.27 -16.87 0.87
C VAL A 246 -24.09 -16.60 -0.41
N LYS A 247 -23.92 -15.44 -1.04
CA LYS A 247 -24.61 -15.11 -2.31
C LYS A 247 -24.27 -16.08 -3.44
N ILE A 248 -23.05 -16.60 -3.49
CA ILE A 248 -22.67 -17.58 -4.52
C ILE A 248 -23.22 -18.96 -4.20
N ILE A 249 -23.07 -19.43 -2.95
CA ILE A 249 -23.49 -20.78 -2.52
C ILE A 249 -25.02 -20.92 -2.61
N HIS A 250 -25.75 -19.91 -2.17
CA HIS A 250 -27.22 -19.90 -2.13
C HIS A 250 -27.86 -19.14 -3.30
N ARG A 251 -27.15 -18.98 -4.42
CA ARG A 251 -27.64 -18.18 -5.57
C ARG A 251 -29.00 -18.64 -6.09
N ALA A 252 -29.26 -19.96 -6.13
CA ALA A 252 -30.52 -20.50 -6.59
C ALA A 252 -31.68 -20.17 -5.63
N GLU A 253 -31.47 -20.33 -4.32
CA GLU A 253 -32.46 -20.06 -3.29
C GLU A 253 -32.80 -18.56 -3.21
N LEU A 254 -31.81 -17.69 -3.37
CA LEU A 254 -31.99 -16.22 -3.39
C LEU A 254 -32.77 -15.78 -4.64
N ALA A 255 -32.54 -16.39 -5.79
CA ALA A 255 -33.28 -16.10 -7.03
C ALA A 255 -34.75 -16.48 -6.90
N ASP A 256 -35.07 -17.62 -6.27
CA ASP A 256 -36.42 -18.06 -6.01
C ASP A 256 -37.15 -17.16 -4.99
N SER A 257 -36.43 -16.62 -3.98
CA SER A 257 -37.00 -15.71 -2.99
C SER A 257 -37.34 -14.32 -3.58
N ASP A 258 -36.52 -13.79 -4.48
CA ASP A 258 -36.75 -12.53 -5.19
C ASP A 258 -37.95 -12.64 -6.16
N ASP A 259 -38.14 -13.80 -6.78
CA ASP A 259 -39.29 -14.08 -7.66
C ASP A 259 -40.58 -14.25 -6.86
N SER A 260 -40.54 -14.79 -5.64
CA SER A 260 -41.67 -14.89 -4.73
C SER A 260 -42.14 -13.53 -4.19
N SER A 261 -41.20 -12.60 -3.92
CA SER A 261 -41.55 -11.24 -3.49
C SER A 261 -42.18 -10.40 -4.60
N LYS A 262 -41.82 -10.65 -5.87
CA LYS A 262 -42.50 -10.02 -7.05
C LYS A 262 -43.87 -10.56 -7.33
N ARG A 263 -44.20 -11.83 -7.01
CA ARG A 263 -45.51 -12.46 -7.18
C ARG A 263 -46.52 -12.08 -6.12
N HIS A 264 -46.12 -11.49 -5.00
CA HIS A 264 -47.01 -11.01 -3.94
C HIS A 264 -47.31 -9.51 -4.01
N GLY A 265 -46.83 -8.81 -5.03
CA GLY A 265 -47.04 -7.38 -5.30
C GLY A 265 -47.96 -7.10 -6.50
N GLU A 266 -48.58 -8.11 -7.09
CA GLU A 266 -49.73 -8.03 -8.01
C GLU A 266 -50.99 -8.54 -7.26
#